data_6ee74ca59fcdd85791d177ae84f23105
#
_entry.id   6ee74ca59fcdd85791d177ae84f23105
#
_cell.length_a   1.000
_cell.length_b   1.000
_cell.length_c   1.000
_cell.angle_alpha   90.00
_cell.angle_beta   90.00
_cell.angle_gamma   90.00
#
_symmetry.space_group_name_H-M   'P 1'
#
loop_
_entity.id
_entity.type
_entity.pdbx_description
1 polymer ?
#
loop_
_entity_poly.entity_id
_entity_poly.type
_entity_poly.pdbx_seq_one_letter_code
_entity_poly.pdbx_strand_id
1 'polypeptide(L)'
;IHGPERSLSFINANRSKRSIVLDFASSDKDRGILINLIKQADILVEDFQPEYLSSLGLGYETMHQLNPTLLYVSITPFGQSGPKASWLGSELIAAAAGGIMYANGDDNAPPCMAPYQLLSQFSSIHGAFGALLAIRARESLGGDGQHVDVSRQEVVLWLENSYISRYQYQDMITRREGARTAFGAVNTYHTLDDAYVNISV
;
A
#
# COMPACT_ATOMS: atom_id res chain seq x y z
N ILE A 1 15.72 -8.12 -21.85
CA ILE A 1 16.50 -7.12 -21.15
C ILE A 1 17.24 -7.86 -20.05
N HIS A 2 18.46 -8.27 -20.33
CA HIS A 2 19.28 -9.06 -19.42
C HIS A 2 20.49 -8.23 -18.99
N GLY A 3 20.54 -7.89 -17.70
CA GLY A 3 21.67 -7.27 -17.05
C GLY A 3 21.36 -7.12 -15.56
N PRO A 4 22.34 -7.33 -14.67
CA PRO A 4 22.14 -7.31 -13.22
C PRO A 4 21.67 -5.96 -12.66
N GLU A 5 21.71 -4.91 -13.48
CA GLU A 5 21.42 -3.54 -13.04
C GLU A 5 20.05 -3.00 -13.47
N ARG A 6 19.17 -3.83 -14.09
CA ARG A 6 17.89 -3.34 -14.62
C ARG A 6 16.71 -4.17 -14.12
N SER A 7 16.13 -3.74 -13.01
CA SER A 7 14.84 -4.26 -12.55
C SER A 7 13.69 -3.68 -13.40
N LEU A 8 12.97 -4.53 -14.12
CA LEU A 8 11.79 -4.12 -14.87
C LEU A 8 10.70 -3.56 -13.96
N SER A 9 10.52 -4.13 -12.77
CA SER A 9 9.58 -3.64 -11.77
C SER A 9 9.95 -2.22 -11.32
N PHE A 10 11.24 -1.97 -11.06
CA PHE A 10 11.71 -0.63 -10.70
C PHE A 10 11.47 0.38 -11.82
N ILE A 11 11.82 0.04 -13.07
CA ILE A 11 11.61 0.91 -14.23
C ILE A 11 10.13 1.21 -14.41
N ASN A 12 9.26 0.19 -14.29
CA ASN A 12 7.83 0.37 -14.44
C ASN A 12 7.25 1.30 -13.36
N ALA A 13 7.64 1.11 -12.11
CA ALA A 13 7.15 1.90 -10.98
C ALA A 13 7.72 3.34 -10.93
N ASN A 14 8.86 3.60 -11.61
CA ASN A 14 9.55 4.89 -11.51
C ASN A 14 9.64 5.67 -12.82
N ARG A 15 8.78 5.37 -13.78
CA ARG A 15 8.71 6.15 -15.02
C ARG A 15 8.36 7.61 -14.75
N SER A 16 8.99 8.51 -15.49
CA SER A 16 8.78 9.97 -15.40
C SER A 16 9.14 10.59 -14.05
N LYS A 17 9.81 9.88 -13.15
CA LYS A 17 10.28 10.41 -11.89
C LYS A 17 11.69 10.97 -12.04
N ARG A 18 11.98 12.03 -11.30
CA ARG A 18 13.34 12.54 -11.09
C ARG A 18 13.91 11.95 -9.81
N SER A 19 15.19 11.62 -9.79
CA SER A 19 15.86 11.04 -8.62
C SER A 19 16.78 12.06 -7.98
N ILE A 20 16.84 12.02 -6.65
CA ILE A 20 17.82 12.74 -5.83
C ILE A 20 18.30 11.81 -4.74
N VAL A 21 19.57 11.95 -4.34
CA VAL A 21 20.16 11.21 -3.22
C VAL A 21 20.50 12.23 -2.13
N LEU A 22 19.93 12.05 -0.94
CA LEU A 22 20.13 12.90 0.23
C LEU A 22 20.33 12.03 1.47
N ASP A 23 21.37 12.30 2.22
CA ASP A 23 21.57 11.75 3.57
C ASP A 23 20.93 12.67 4.63
N PHE A 24 19.61 12.80 4.60
CA PHE A 24 18.89 13.70 5.49
C PHE A 24 18.86 13.23 6.96
N ALA A 25 19.26 12.00 7.23
CA ALA A 25 19.36 11.48 8.59
C ALA A 25 20.62 11.99 9.30
N SER A 26 21.75 12.02 8.60
CA SER A 26 23.07 12.32 9.19
C SER A 26 23.61 13.69 8.79
N SER A 27 23.10 14.30 7.71
CA SER A 27 23.58 15.56 7.14
C SER A 27 22.54 16.67 7.29
N ASP A 28 22.82 17.68 8.11
CA ASP A 28 21.95 18.85 8.25
C ASP A 28 21.80 19.61 6.93
N LYS A 29 22.83 19.63 6.09
CA LYS A 29 22.79 20.23 4.76
C LYS A 29 21.76 19.52 3.87
N ASP A 30 21.79 18.19 3.83
CA ASP A 30 20.88 17.41 2.99
C ASP A 30 19.45 17.47 3.53
N ARG A 31 19.31 17.48 4.87
CA ARG A 31 18.02 17.74 5.52
C ARG A 31 17.45 19.11 5.14
N GLY A 32 18.29 20.14 5.12
CA GLY A 32 17.89 21.48 4.67
C GLY A 32 17.43 21.50 3.21
N ILE A 33 18.08 20.73 2.32
CA ILE A 33 17.66 20.58 0.92
C ILE A 33 16.28 19.92 0.86
N LEU A 34 16.07 18.82 1.60
CA LEU A 34 14.78 18.14 1.66
C LEU A 34 13.67 19.06 2.16
N ILE A 35 13.89 19.80 3.24
CA ILE A 35 12.93 20.79 3.76
C ILE A 35 12.58 21.84 2.71
N ASN A 36 13.56 22.33 1.96
CA ASN A 36 13.30 23.31 0.91
C ASN A 36 12.50 22.73 -0.27
N LEU A 37 12.65 21.44 -0.58
CA LEU A 37 11.81 20.75 -1.56
C LEU A 37 10.39 20.59 -1.03
N ILE A 38 10.21 20.21 0.23
CA ILE A 38 8.90 20.04 0.87
C ILE A 38 8.11 21.36 0.93
N LYS A 39 8.79 22.48 1.19
CA LYS A 39 8.15 23.81 1.19
C LYS A 39 7.52 24.20 -0.14
N GLN A 40 7.95 23.59 -1.24
CA GLN A 40 7.46 23.88 -2.59
C GLN A 40 6.61 22.73 -3.15
N ALA A 41 6.47 21.63 -2.41
CA ALA A 41 5.71 20.48 -2.84
C ALA A 41 4.23 20.63 -2.53
N ASP A 42 3.38 20.11 -3.40
CA ASP A 42 1.95 19.94 -3.13
C ASP A 42 1.67 18.70 -2.30
N ILE A 43 2.45 17.65 -2.53
CA ILE A 43 2.28 16.34 -1.91
C ILE A 43 3.66 15.79 -1.49
N LEU A 44 3.77 15.34 -0.27
CA LEU A 44 4.87 14.48 0.22
C LEU A 44 4.34 13.06 0.42
N VAL A 45 5.01 12.07 -0.16
CA VAL A 45 4.70 10.66 0.06
C VAL A 45 5.88 9.99 0.73
N GLU A 46 5.61 9.25 1.79
CA GLU A 46 6.64 8.50 2.53
C GLU A 46 6.15 7.09 2.90
N ASP A 47 7.09 6.16 3.13
CA ASP A 47 6.81 4.78 3.55
C ASP A 47 7.77 4.29 4.64
N PHE A 48 8.29 5.22 5.44
CA PHE A 48 9.14 4.93 6.59
C PHE A 48 8.33 4.33 7.75
N GLN A 49 9.03 3.80 8.73
CA GLN A 49 8.40 3.40 9.99
C GLN A 49 7.75 4.61 10.66
N PRO A 50 6.57 4.44 11.29
CA PRO A 50 5.95 5.51 12.07
C PRO A 50 6.95 6.15 13.03
N GLU A 51 6.82 7.44 13.22
CA GLU A 51 7.71 8.29 14.05
C GLU A 51 9.14 8.50 13.54
N TYR A 52 9.62 7.74 12.54
CA TYR A 52 10.99 7.93 12.04
C TYR A 52 11.21 9.35 11.52
N LEU A 53 10.39 9.83 10.61
CA LEU A 53 10.50 11.20 10.10
C LEU A 53 10.23 12.25 11.18
N SER A 54 9.31 11.98 12.10
CA SER A 54 9.04 12.87 13.25
C SER A 54 10.26 13.01 14.15
N SER A 55 11.01 11.93 14.40
CA SER A 55 12.25 11.97 15.18
C SER A 55 13.35 12.82 14.55
N LEU A 56 13.29 13.04 13.24
CA LEU A 56 14.20 13.89 12.48
C LEU A 56 13.65 15.31 12.28
N GLY A 57 12.50 15.64 12.85
CA GLY A 57 11.83 16.92 12.66
C GLY A 57 11.18 17.08 11.28
N LEU A 58 10.90 15.96 10.60
CA LEU A 58 10.29 15.91 9.26
C LEU A 58 8.88 15.30 9.26
N GLY A 59 8.29 15.09 10.45
CA GLY A 59 6.92 14.58 10.58
C GLY A 59 5.86 15.57 10.15
N TYR A 60 4.62 15.08 9.99
CA TYR A 60 3.49 15.85 9.48
C TYR A 60 3.32 17.19 10.18
N GLU A 61 3.26 17.23 11.51
CA GLU A 61 3.03 18.46 12.27
C GLU A 61 4.06 19.56 11.96
N THR A 62 5.34 19.16 11.88
CA THR A 62 6.42 20.11 11.57
C THR A 62 6.35 20.58 10.12
N MET A 63 6.10 19.65 9.20
CA MET A 63 6.02 19.97 7.77
C MET A 63 4.79 20.81 7.45
N HIS A 64 3.66 20.55 8.12
CA HIS A 64 2.44 21.34 7.98
C HIS A 64 2.64 22.79 8.47
N GLN A 65 3.39 23.01 9.54
CA GLN A 65 3.75 24.37 9.99
C GLN A 65 4.60 25.11 8.96
N LEU A 66 5.47 24.42 8.21
CA LEU A 66 6.33 25.00 7.18
C LEU A 66 5.62 25.19 5.84
N ASN A 67 4.68 24.34 5.52
CA ASN A 67 3.84 24.38 4.33
C ASN A 67 2.41 23.96 4.70
N PRO A 68 1.57 24.90 5.11
CA PRO A 68 0.21 24.59 5.56
C PRO A 68 -0.69 23.96 4.50
N THR A 69 -0.33 24.06 3.22
CA THR A 69 -1.09 23.47 2.11
C THR A 69 -0.60 22.07 1.72
N LEU A 70 0.45 21.57 2.37
CA LEU A 70 1.06 20.28 2.06
C LEU A 70 0.10 19.12 2.35
N LEU A 71 -0.06 18.24 1.39
CA LEU A 71 -0.69 16.94 1.60
C LEU A 71 0.41 15.93 1.95
N TYR A 72 0.32 15.35 3.12
CA TYR A 72 1.30 14.40 3.65
C TYR A 72 0.72 12.99 3.59
N VAL A 73 1.29 12.09 2.80
CA VAL A 73 0.78 10.74 2.58
C VAL A 73 1.77 9.73 3.16
N SER A 74 1.35 8.99 4.18
CA SER A 74 2.13 7.91 4.78
C SER A 74 1.54 6.56 4.36
N ILE A 75 2.38 5.64 3.86
CA ILE A 75 1.96 4.29 3.47
C ILE A 75 2.77 3.27 4.26
N THR A 76 2.22 2.76 5.35
CA THR A 76 2.95 1.89 6.28
C THR A 76 2.30 0.50 6.39
N PRO A 77 2.99 -0.50 6.95
CA PRO A 77 2.40 -1.82 7.10
C PRO A 77 1.11 -1.85 7.92
N PHE A 78 1.01 -1.01 8.98
CA PHE A 78 -0.06 -1.07 9.96
C PHE A 78 -0.71 0.28 10.29
N GLY A 79 -0.40 1.33 9.53
CA GLY A 79 -0.87 2.70 9.80
C GLY A 79 0.02 3.45 10.80
N GLN A 80 -0.26 4.73 10.96
CA GLN A 80 0.48 5.64 11.85
C GLN A 80 0.00 5.53 13.31
N SER A 81 -1.15 4.90 13.55
CA SER A 81 -1.77 4.79 14.87
C SER A 81 -2.28 3.37 15.16
N GLY A 82 -2.66 3.13 16.40
CA GLY A 82 -3.18 1.83 16.83
C GLY A 82 -2.12 0.88 17.38
N PRO A 83 -2.54 -0.31 17.87
CA PRO A 83 -1.69 -1.20 18.67
C PRO A 83 -0.55 -1.85 17.88
N LYS A 84 -0.60 -1.82 16.56
CA LYS A 84 0.41 -2.42 15.67
C LYS A 84 1.27 -1.37 14.95
N ALA A 85 1.05 -0.08 15.14
CA ALA A 85 1.75 0.98 14.41
C ALA A 85 3.27 0.85 14.52
N SER A 86 3.80 0.48 15.69
CA SER A 86 5.23 0.28 15.93
C SER A 86 5.78 -1.07 15.45
N TRP A 87 4.95 -1.97 14.93
CA TRP A 87 5.43 -3.27 14.48
C TRP A 87 6.21 -3.14 13.18
N LEU A 88 7.30 -3.90 13.10
CA LEU A 88 8.03 -4.05 11.85
C LEU A 88 7.19 -4.89 10.88
N GLY A 89 7.07 -4.42 9.66
CA GLY A 89 6.28 -5.09 8.64
C GLY A 89 6.96 -5.08 7.28
N SER A 90 6.63 -6.11 6.53
CA SER A 90 6.89 -6.20 5.09
C SER A 90 5.55 -6.40 4.38
N GLU A 91 5.56 -6.41 3.07
CA GLU A 91 4.36 -6.75 2.29
C GLU A 91 3.78 -8.12 2.71
N LEU A 92 4.66 -9.11 2.88
CA LEU A 92 4.27 -10.45 3.33
C LEU A 92 3.59 -10.44 4.71
N ILE A 93 4.16 -9.70 5.66
CA ILE A 93 3.63 -9.61 7.03
C ILE A 93 2.29 -8.88 7.03
N ALA A 94 2.16 -7.78 6.31
CA ALA A 94 0.90 -7.04 6.20
C ALA A 94 -0.19 -7.88 5.51
N ALA A 95 0.15 -8.62 4.45
CA ALA A 95 -0.76 -9.54 3.76
C ALA A 95 -1.23 -10.68 4.68
N ALA A 96 -0.33 -11.27 5.45
CA ALA A 96 -0.67 -12.31 6.43
C ALA A 96 -1.55 -11.76 7.55
N ALA A 97 -1.20 -10.59 8.09
CA ALA A 97 -1.96 -9.94 9.16
C ALA A 97 -3.35 -9.45 8.71
N GLY A 98 -3.51 -9.12 7.44
CA GLY A 98 -4.80 -8.75 6.83
C GLY A 98 -5.66 -9.94 6.44
N GLY A 99 -5.11 -11.17 6.40
CA GLY A 99 -5.85 -12.40 6.15
C GLY A 99 -5.85 -12.92 4.71
N ILE A 100 -5.44 -12.13 3.69
CA ILE A 100 -5.48 -12.55 2.28
C ILE A 100 -4.71 -13.86 2.03
N MET A 101 -3.61 -14.06 2.71
CA MET A 101 -2.82 -15.29 2.59
C MET A 101 -3.55 -16.52 3.12
N TYR A 102 -4.44 -16.35 4.10
CA TYR A 102 -5.21 -17.48 4.64
C TYR A 102 -6.19 -18.03 3.61
N ALA A 103 -6.75 -17.17 2.79
CA ALA A 103 -7.74 -17.53 1.78
C ALA A 103 -7.13 -17.83 0.39
N ASN A 104 -5.83 -17.59 0.19
CA ASN A 104 -5.17 -17.73 -1.10
C ASN A 104 -4.31 -19.01 -1.18
N GLY A 105 -4.53 -19.83 -2.20
CA GLY A 105 -3.83 -21.07 -2.48
C GLY A 105 -4.71 -22.31 -2.40
N ASP A 106 -4.11 -23.49 -2.56
CA ASP A 106 -4.78 -24.78 -2.44
C ASP A 106 -5.07 -25.12 -0.97
N ASP A 107 -6.14 -25.85 -0.73
CA ASP A 107 -6.59 -26.26 0.60
C ASP A 107 -5.55 -27.12 1.36
N ASN A 108 -4.82 -27.94 0.62
CA ASN A 108 -3.77 -28.84 1.15
C ASN A 108 -2.36 -28.24 1.08
N ALA A 109 -2.20 -26.99 0.63
CA ALA A 109 -0.91 -26.31 0.52
C ALA A 109 -0.74 -25.22 1.59
N PRO A 110 0.50 -24.80 1.88
CA PRO A 110 0.74 -23.62 2.70
C PRO A 110 0.09 -22.37 2.12
N PRO A 111 -0.27 -21.39 2.96
CA PRO A 111 -0.72 -20.08 2.49
C PRO A 111 0.28 -19.45 1.51
N CYS A 112 -0.21 -18.85 0.44
CA CYS A 112 0.66 -18.16 -0.51
C CYS A 112 0.28 -16.69 -0.67
N MET A 113 1.29 -15.88 -0.98
CA MET A 113 1.11 -14.47 -1.25
C MET A 113 0.68 -14.28 -2.72
N ALA A 114 -0.18 -13.31 -2.96
CA ALA A 114 -0.50 -12.91 -4.31
C ALA A 114 0.76 -12.40 -5.04
N PRO A 115 0.91 -12.72 -6.35
CA PRO A 115 2.10 -12.34 -7.12
C PRO A 115 2.18 -10.83 -7.37
N TYR A 116 3.33 -10.38 -7.92
CA TYR A 116 3.56 -9.03 -8.46
C TYR A 116 3.43 -7.88 -7.45
N GLN A 117 3.75 -8.09 -6.18
CA GLN A 117 3.64 -7.03 -5.15
C GLN A 117 2.24 -6.39 -5.12
N LEU A 118 1.22 -7.23 -5.21
CA LEU A 118 -0.18 -6.81 -5.33
C LEU A 118 -0.58 -5.82 -4.23
N LEU A 119 -0.21 -6.11 -2.98
CA LEU A 119 -0.56 -5.28 -1.85
C LEU A 119 0.11 -3.90 -1.91
N SER A 120 1.38 -3.83 -2.32
CA SER A 120 2.07 -2.56 -2.53
C SER A 120 1.40 -1.73 -3.62
N GLN A 121 0.94 -2.36 -4.72
CA GLN A 121 0.22 -1.67 -5.79
C GLN A 121 -1.12 -1.12 -5.30
N PHE A 122 -1.94 -1.93 -4.62
CA PHE A 122 -3.22 -1.47 -4.07
C PHE A 122 -3.04 -0.39 -3.01
N SER A 123 -2.05 -0.52 -2.13
CA SER A 123 -1.75 0.53 -1.13
C SER A 123 -1.34 1.84 -1.80
N SER A 124 -0.57 1.78 -2.89
CA SER A 124 -0.19 2.96 -3.66
C SER A 124 -1.39 3.60 -4.35
N ILE A 125 -2.34 2.80 -4.87
CA ILE A 125 -3.60 3.29 -5.45
C ILE A 125 -4.44 3.99 -4.37
N HIS A 126 -4.55 3.41 -3.16
CA HIS A 126 -5.26 4.04 -2.04
C HIS A 126 -4.58 5.35 -1.61
N GLY A 127 -3.24 5.39 -1.56
CA GLY A 127 -2.49 6.61 -1.30
C GLY A 127 -2.74 7.70 -2.33
N ALA A 128 -2.71 7.34 -3.62
CA ALA A 128 -3.00 8.27 -4.71
C ALA A 128 -4.46 8.76 -4.67
N PHE A 129 -5.41 7.85 -4.41
CA PHE A 129 -6.82 8.21 -4.28
C PHE A 129 -7.07 9.12 -3.07
N GLY A 130 -6.48 8.81 -1.92
CA GLY A 130 -6.53 9.65 -0.73
C GLY A 130 -5.94 11.04 -0.97
N ALA A 131 -4.80 11.12 -1.68
CA ALA A 131 -4.20 12.40 -2.07
C ALA A 131 -5.12 13.22 -2.98
N LEU A 132 -5.77 12.59 -3.98
CA LEU A 132 -6.72 13.28 -4.87
C LEU A 132 -7.95 13.78 -4.11
N LEU A 133 -8.48 13.01 -3.17
CA LEU A 133 -9.56 13.47 -2.29
C LEU A 133 -9.12 14.63 -1.43
N ALA A 134 -7.91 14.60 -0.87
CA ALA A 134 -7.37 15.68 -0.07
C ALA A 134 -7.11 16.95 -0.89
N ILE A 135 -6.64 16.84 -2.17
CA ILE A 135 -6.57 17.96 -3.11
C ILE A 135 -7.96 18.57 -3.29
N ARG A 136 -8.96 17.75 -3.56
CA ARG A 136 -10.32 18.20 -3.79
C ARG A 136 -10.91 18.88 -2.54
N ALA A 137 -10.66 18.35 -1.36
CA ALA A 137 -11.06 18.94 -0.10
C ALA A 137 -10.39 20.30 0.12
N ARG A 138 -9.06 20.38 -0.10
CA ARG A 138 -8.29 21.63 -0.02
C ARG A 138 -8.86 22.72 -0.92
N GLU A 139 -9.17 22.40 -2.17
CA GLU A 139 -9.73 23.35 -3.13
C GLU A 139 -11.16 23.80 -2.79
N SER A 140 -11.96 22.89 -2.20
CA SER A 140 -13.40 23.17 -1.96
C SER A 140 -13.67 23.79 -0.59
N LEU A 141 -12.83 23.51 0.42
CA LEU A 141 -13.08 23.88 1.81
C LEU A 141 -12.17 24.99 2.36
N GLY A 142 -11.24 25.49 1.54
CA GLY A 142 -10.49 26.68 1.94
C GLY A 142 -9.05 26.44 2.40
N GLY A 143 -8.37 25.44 1.83
CA GLY A 143 -6.96 25.61 1.63
C GLY A 143 -5.96 24.89 2.52
N ASP A 144 -6.34 24.22 3.60
CA ASP A 144 -5.37 23.51 4.44
C ASP A 144 -5.00 22.15 3.87
N GLY A 145 -3.72 21.77 4.07
CA GLY A 145 -3.22 20.42 3.80
C GLY A 145 -3.73 19.41 4.82
N GLN A 146 -3.57 18.12 4.50
CA GLN A 146 -4.05 17.03 5.35
C GLN A 146 -3.02 15.92 5.40
N HIS A 147 -3.05 15.13 6.49
CA HIS A 147 -2.35 13.86 6.58
C HIS A 147 -3.24 12.73 6.08
N VAL A 148 -2.77 11.98 5.09
CA VAL A 148 -3.41 10.78 4.57
C VAL A 148 -2.61 9.59 5.07
N ASP A 149 -3.19 8.81 5.97
CA ASP A 149 -2.60 7.59 6.52
C ASP A 149 -3.17 6.36 5.80
N VAL A 150 -2.29 5.53 5.23
CA VAL A 150 -2.65 4.31 4.51
C VAL A 150 -1.98 3.12 5.19
N SER A 151 -2.78 2.30 5.83
CA SER A 151 -2.37 1.01 6.38
C SER A 151 -2.47 -0.09 5.32
N ARG A 152 -1.36 -0.77 5.01
CA ARG A 152 -1.37 -1.91 4.09
C ARG A 152 -2.25 -3.04 4.61
N GLN A 153 -2.31 -3.26 5.92
CA GLN A 153 -3.21 -4.25 6.52
C GLN A 153 -4.68 -3.89 6.26
N GLU A 154 -5.07 -2.63 6.37
CA GLU A 154 -6.46 -2.18 6.12
C GLU A 154 -6.82 -2.28 4.65
N VAL A 155 -5.87 -2.03 3.76
CA VAL A 155 -6.06 -2.26 2.31
C VAL A 155 -6.38 -3.74 2.03
N VAL A 156 -5.74 -4.69 2.73
CA VAL A 156 -6.11 -6.12 2.63
C VAL A 156 -7.54 -6.34 3.08
N LEU A 157 -7.94 -5.76 4.20
CA LEU A 157 -9.33 -5.88 4.69
C LEU A 157 -10.34 -5.33 3.69
N TRP A 158 -10.00 -4.25 2.99
CA TRP A 158 -10.83 -3.71 1.91
C TRP A 158 -10.92 -4.67 0.72
N LEU A 159 -9.81 -5.30 0.32
CA LEU A 159 -9.80 -6.30 -0.75
C LEU A 159 -10.66 -7.53 -0.39
N GLU A 160 -10.65 -7.92 0.88
CA GLU A 160 -11.30 -9.11 1.41
C GLU A 160 -12.66 -8.82 2.09
N ASN A 161 -13.31 -7.72 1.72
CA ASN A 161 -14.58 -7.31 2.33
C ASN A 161 -15.67 -8.36 2.24
N SER A 162 -15.68 -9.18 1.18
CA SER A 162 -16.63 -10.29 1.02
C SER A 162 -16.44 -11.38 2.07
N TYR A 163 -15.21 -11.64 2.52
CA TYR A 163 -14.89 -12.63 3.54
C TYR A 163 -15.35 -12.15 4.92
N ILE A 164 -15.16 -10.86 5.21
CA ILE A 164 -15.67 -10.23 6.42
C ILE A 164 -17.19 -10.30 6.46
N SER A 165 -17.85 -9.97 5.36
CA SER A 165 -19.30 -10.01 5.25
C SER A 165 -19.86 -11.45 5.42
N ARG A 166 -19.20 -12.45 4.85
CA ARG A 166 -19.58 -13.86 5.04
C ARG A 166 -19.47 -14.27 6.51
N TYR A 167 -18.41 -13.88 7.18
CA TYR A 167 -18.29 -14.16 8.61
C TYR A 167 -19.38 -13.48 9.43
N GLN A 168 -19.63 -12.19 9.20
CA GLN A 168 -20.62 -11.43 9.96
C GLN A 168 -22.07 -11.89 9.76
N TYR A 169 -22.44 -12.25 8.53
CA TYR A 169 -23.83 -12.57 8.22
C TYR A 169 -24.13 -14.06 8.12
N GLN A 170 -23.13 -14.89 7.90
CA GLN A 170 -23.29 -16.33 7.66
C GLN A 170 -22.51 -17.21 8.64
N ASP A 171 -21.71 -16.61 9.55
CA ASP A 171 -20.78 -17.29 10.44
C ASP A 171 -19.80 -18.22 9.69
N MET A 172 -19.47 -17.84 8.45
CA MET A 172 -18.65 -18.64 7.54
C MET A 172 -17.24 -18.10 7.47
N ILE A 173 -16.25 -18.92 7.84
CA ILE A 173 -14.83 -18.63 7.64
C ILE A 173 -14.42 -19.08 6.26
N THR A 174 -14.12 -18.14 5.36
CA THR A 174 -13.60 -18.45 4.02
C THR A 174 -12.22 -19.06 4.13
N ARG A 175 -12.03 -20.20 3.48
CA ARG A 175 -10.76 -20.96 3.46
C ARG A 175 -10.19 -20.95 2.05
N ARG A 176 -8.95 -21.48 1.90
CA ARG A 176 -8.35 -21.73 0.59
C ARG A 176 -9.15 -22.81 -0.13
N GLU A 177 -9.48 -22.55 -1.37
CA GLU A 177 -10.27 -23.45 -2.22
C GLU A 177 -9.58 -23.72 -3.58
N GLY A 178 -8.29 -23.34 -3.71
CA GLY A 178 -7.53 -23.45 -4.94
C GLY A 178 -8.09 -22.54 -6.03
N ALA A 179 -8.21 -23.11 -7.23
CA ALA A 179 -8.80 -22.40 -8.37
C ALA A 179 -10.34 -22.35 -8.33
N ARG A 180 -10.97 -22.95 -7.32
CA ARG A 180 -12.42 -22.91 -7.15
C ARG A 180 -12.82 -21.66 -6.42
N THR A 181 -13.95 -21.09 -6.79
CA THR A 181 -14.56 -20.01 -6.03
C THR A 181 -15.99 -20.43 -5.64
N ALA A 182 -16.43 -19.93 -4.50
CA ALA A 182 -17.80 -20.12 -4.05
C ALA A 182 -18.83 -19.37 -4.92
N PHE A 183 -18.39 -18.64 -5.94
CA PHE A 183 -19.25 -17.87 -6.84
C PHE A 183 -19.52 -18.63 -8.15
N GLY A 184 -20.22 -19.75 -8.07
CA GLY A 184 -20.79 -20.41 -9.25
C GLY A 184 -19.75 -20.93 -10.26
N ALA A 185 -19.82 -20.48 -11.50
CA ALA A 185 -19.03 -21.00 -12.60
C ALA A 185 -17.59 -20.43 -12.71
N VAL A 186 -17.16 -19.60 -11.76
CA VAL A 186 -15.78 -19.06 -11.77
C VAL A 186 -14.81 -20.16 -11.37
N ASN A 187 -14.07 -20.71 -12.32
CA ASN A 187 -13.11 -21.77 -12.08
C ASN A 187 -12.11 -21.89 -13.24
N THR A 188 -11.01 -22.59 -12.98
CA THR A 188 -10.04 -23.00 -13.99
C THR A 188 -10.30 -24.46 -14.38
N TYR A 189 -10.58 -24.71 -15.64
CA TYR A 189 -10.90 -26.01 -16.20
C TYR A 189 -9.77 -26.51 -17.09
N HIS A 190 -9.43 -27.78 -16.95
CA HIS A 190 -8.48 -28.46 -17.83
C HIS A 190 -9.17 -28.77 -19.18
N THR A 191 -8.51 -28.49 -20.29
CA THR A 191 -9.04 -28.72 -21.63
C THR A 191 -8.52 -30.04 -22.23
N LEU A 192 -9.16 -30.54 -23.29
CA LEU A 192 -8.79 -31.79 -23.93
C LEU A 192 -7.40 -31.76 -24.60
N ASP A 193 -6.88 -30.60 -24.91
CA ASP A 193 -5.57 -30.36 -25.51
C ASP A 193 -4.47 -30.08 -24.46
N ASP A 194 -4.69 -30.49 -23.23
CA ASP A 194 -3.75 -30.36 -22.11
C ASP A 194 -3.41 -28.89 -21.72
N ALA A 195 -4.32 -27.97 -22.06
CA ALA A 195 -4.25 -26.58 -21.65
C ALA A 195 -5.25 -26.27 -20.52
N TYR A 196 -5.35 -25.00 -20.14
CA TYR A 196 -6.30 -24.54 -19.11
C TYR A 196 -7.11 -23.38 -19.63
N VAL A 197 -8.40 -23.35 -19.32
CA VAL A 197 -9.29 -22.21 -19.55
C VAL A 197 -9.86 -21.73 -18.21
N ASN A 198 -9.81 -20.42 -17.96
CA ASN A 198 -10.46 -19.80 -16.82
C ASN A 198 -11.80 -19.21 -17.28
N ILE A 199 -12.87 -19.60 -16.63
CA ILE A 199 -14.22 -19.04 -16.84
C ILE A 199 -14.51 -18.14 -15.66
N SER A 200 -14.83 -16.88 -15.93
CA SER A 200 -15.26 -15.89 -14.93
C SER A 200 -16.56 -15.24 -15.42
N VAL A 201 -17.66 -15.48 -14.73
CA VAL A 201 -19.01 -15.03 -15.07
C VAL A 201 -19.55 -14.11 -13.97
#